data_0b6f8a603c22c897fa4cef4c43aab73b
#
_entry.id   0b6f8a603c22c897fa4cef4c43aab73b
#
_cell.length_a   1.000
_cell.length_b   1.000
_cell.length_c   1.000
_cell.angle_alpha   90.00
_cell.angle_beta   90.00
_cell.angle_gamma   90.00
#
_symmetry.space_group_name_H-M   'P 1'
#
loop_
_entity.id
_entity.type
_entity.pdbx_description
1 polymer ?
#
loop_
_entity_poly.entity_id
_entity_poly.type
_entity_poly.pdbx_seq_one_letter_code
_entity_poly.pdbx_strand_id
1 'polypeptide(L)'
;MLKINIDNIGELAIIECEGRIVQSQAAFKLRDAVTSQSEARTVVLELTEVHAIEGGGLGMLIYLQRWARNHGIRLKLFNPSKSVRERLKMVSSLSAFDIPTLDEMMALLASADSRYALAA
;
A
#
# COMPACT_ATOMS: atom_id res chain seq x y z
N MET A 1 -15.59 2.64 -7.92
CA MET A 1 -14.60 2.09 -8.86
C MET A 1 -13.20 2.39 -8.36
N LEU A 2 -12.28 1.47 -8.56
CA LEU A 2 -10.90 1.63 -8.14
C LEU A 2 -9.97 1.55 -9.35
N LYS A 3 -9.14 2.57 -9.52
CA LYS A 3 -8.07 2.60 -10.50
C LYS A 3 -6.76 2.28 -9.82
N ILE A 4 -5.94 1.43 -10.42
CA ILE A 4 -4.65 1.03 -9.87
C ILE A 4 -3.58 1.21 -10.94
N ASN A 5 -2.44 1.79 -10.52
CA ASN A 5 -1.26 1.95 -11.34
C ASN A 5 -0.05 1.44 -10.54
N ILE A 6 0.78 0.62 -11.15
CA ILE A 6 1.91 0.00 -10.45
C ILE A 6 3.22 0.47 -11.08
N ASP A 7 4.10 1.01 -10.25
CA ASP A 7 5.46 1.39 -10.64
C ASP A 7 6.46 0.55 -9.84
N ASN A 8 7.44 0.00 -10.52
CA ASN A 8 8.50 -0.77 -9.87
C ASN A 8 9.82 -0.03 -10.00
N ILE A 9 10.49 0.19 -8.86
CA ILE A 9 11.80 0.81 -8.79
C ILE A 9 12.69 -0.12 -7.98
N GLY A 10 13.51 -0.94 -8.67
CA GLY A 10 14.29 -1.96 -7.99
C GLY A 10 13.39 -2.95 -7.25
N GLU A 11 13.59 -3.07 -5.94
CA GLU A 11 12.80 -3.95 -5.08
C GLU A 11 11.61 -3.24 -4.42
N LEU A 12 11.32 -2.02 -4.84
CA LEU A 12 10.20 -1.23 -4.36
C LEU A 12 9.08 -1.25 -5.39
N ALA A 13 7.87 -1.61 -4.96
CA ALA A 13 6.66 -1.50 -5.77
C ALA A 13 5.78 -0.41 -5.19
N ILE A 14 5.39 0.55 -6.04
CA ILE A 14 4.46 1.60 -5.64
C ILE A 14 3.15 1.36 -6.37
N ILE A 15 2.10 1.15 -5.61
CA ILE A 15 0.75 0.90 -6.12
C ILE A 15 -0.09 2.14 -5.86
N GLU A 16 -0.28 2.94 -6.89
CA GLU A 16 -1.13 4.11 -6.81
C GLU A 16 -2.58 3.70 -6.92
N CYS A 17 -3.38 4.09 -5.93
CA CYS A 17 -4.80 3.77 -5.87
C CYS A 17 -5.60 5.05 -6.02
N GLU A 18 -6.65 5.00 -6.84
CA GLU A 18 -7.53 6.14 -7.07
C GLU A 18 -8.97 5.69 -7.05
N GLY A 19 -9.78 6.29 -6.20
CA GLY A 19 -11.21 6.03 -6.14
C GLY A 19 -11.66 5.55 -4.77
N ARG A 20 -12.44 4.47 -4.75
CA ARG A 20 -13.10 3.96 -3.53
C ARG A 20 -12.83 2.48 -3.36
N ILE A 21 -12.49 2.08 -2.15
CA ILE A 21 -12.26 0.67 -1.81
C ILE A 21 -13.36 0.24 -0.85
N VAL A 22 -14.57 0.15 -1.35
CA VAL A 22 -15.76 -0.13 -0.53
C VAL A 22 -16.50 -1.40 -0.96
N GLN A 23 -16.30 -1.87 -2.18
CA GLN A 23 -16.97 -3.04 -2.73
C GLN A 23 -15.99 -4.19 -2.92
N SER A 24 -16.53 -5.41 -2.96
CA SER A 24 -15.73 -6.62 -3.12
C SER A 24 -14.81 -6.59 -4.34
N GLN A 25 -15.30 -6.08 -5.47
CA GLN A 25 -14.49 -5.99 -6.69
C GLN A 25 -13.26 -5.11 -6.50
N ALA A 26 -13.42 -3.97 -5.82
CA ALA A 26 -12.30 -3.08 -5.52
C ALA A 26 -11.31 -3.75 -4.58
N ALA A 27 -11.81 -4.43 -3.55
CA ALA A 27 -10.97 -5.15 -2.60
C ALA A 27 -10.17 -6.25 -3.30
N PHE A 28 -10.78 -7.03 -4.19
CA PHE A 28 -10.10 -8.09 -4.93
C PHE A 28 -9.10 -7.53 -5.92
N LYS A 29 -9.40 -6.39 -6.55
CA LYS A 29 -8.47 -5.72 -7.44
C LYS A 29 -7.22 -5.28 -6.68
N LEU A 30 -7.40 -4.73 -5.49
CA LEU A 30 -6.29 -4.34 -4.63
C LEU A 30 -5.47 -5.56 -4.21
N ARG A 31 -6.12 -6.64 -3.80
CA ARG A 31 -5.45 -7.89 -3.45
C ARG A 31 -4.56 -8.38 -4.59
N ASP A 32 -5.11 -8.44 -5.79
CA ASP A 32 -4.38 -8.96 -6.94
C ASP A 32 -3.17 -8.08 -7.28
N ALA A 33 -3.32 -6.76 -7.16
CA ALA A 33 -2.22 -5.83 -7.37
C ALA A 33 -1.08 -6.06 -6.37
N VAL A 34 -1.41 -6.17 -5.09
CA VAL A 34 -0.40 -6.34 -4.03
C VAL A 34 0.25 -7.72 -4.12
N THR A 35 -0.55 -8.77 -4.24
CA THR A 35 -0.02 -10.14 -4.23
C THR A 35 0.77 -10.48 -5.49
N SER A 36 0.59 -9.73 -6.57
CA SER A 36 1.41 -9.88 -7.77
C SER A 36 2.85 -9.38 -7.56
N GLN A 37 3.11 -8.62 -6.49
CA GLN A 37 4.43 -8.04 -6.20
C GLN A 37 5.25 -8.92 -5.26
N SER A 38 5.22 -10.23 -5.47
CA SER A 38 5.88 -11.19 -4.59
C SER A 38 7.40 -11.08 -4.56
N GLU A 39 8.00 -10.45 -5.57
CA GLU A 39 9.46 -10.25 -5.64
C GLU A 39 9.90 -8.92 -5.02
N ALA A 40 8.97 -8.06 -4.64
CA ALA A 40 9.30 -6.80 -3.99
C ALA A 40 9.69 -7.02 -2.53
N ARG A 41 10.61 -6.21 -2.02
CA ARG A 41 10.90 -6.16 -0.57
C ARG A 41 9.97 -5.21 0.15
N THR A 42 9.57 -4.15 -0.54
CA THR A 42 8.66 -3.14 0.01
C THR A 42 7.58 -2.84 -1.02
N VAL A 43 6.34 -2.85 -0.56
CA VAL A 43 5.18 -2.43 -1.35
C VAL A 43 4.56 -1.24 -0.66
N VAL A 44 4.41 -0.14 -1.40
CA VAL A 44 3.74 1.07 -0.91
C VAL A 44 2.40 1.19 -1.61
N LEU A 45 1.34 1.26 -0.81
CA LEU A 45 0.02 1.65 -1.31
C LEU A 45 -0.08 3.16 -1.18
N GLU A 46 -0.12 3.84 -2.30
CA GLU A 46 -0.25 5.30 -2.34
C GLU A 46 -1.74 5.62 -2.34
N LEU A 47 -2.22 6.22 -1.26
CA LEU A 47 -3.64 6.38 -0.97
C LEU A 47 -4.15 7.81 -1.06
N THR A 48 -3.35 8.73 -1.59
CA THR A 48 -3.71 10.15 -1.66
C THR A 48 -5.07 10.37 -2.32
N GLU A 49 -5.34 9.64 -3.39
CA GLU A 49 -6.57 9.77 -4.17
C GLU A 49 -7.65 8.74 -3.82
N VAL A 50 -7.50 8.07 -2.68
CA VAL A 50 -8.55 7.17 -2.18
C VAL A 50 -9.49 7.96 -1.30
N HIS A 51 -10.75 8.06 -1.72
CA HIS A 51 -11.75 8.90 -1.06
C HIS A 51 -12.55 8.16 -0.01
N ALA A 52 -12.60 6.84 -0.08
CA ALA A 52 -13.32 6.03 0.89
C ALA A 52 -12.76 4.63 0.96
N ILE A 53 -12.73 4.08 2.18
CA ILE A 53 -12.41 2.68 2.42
C ILE A 53 -13.33 2.18 3.52
N GLU A 54 -14.08 1.11 3.26
CA GLU A 54 -15.07 0.59 4.19
C GLU A 54 -15.25 -0.91 3.98
N GLY A 55 -15.81 -1.57 4.97
CA GLY A 55 -16.25 -2.96 4.86
C GLY A 55 -15.15 -3.90 4.35
N GLY A 56 -15.40 -4.51 3.20
CA GLY A 56 -14.46 -5.45 2.58
C GLY A 56 -13.11 -4.85 2.26
N GLY A 57 -13.05 -3.55 1.96
CA GLY A 57 -11.79 -2.85 1.71
C GLY A 57 -10.91 -2.79 2.96
N LEU A 58 -11.50 -2.51 4.11
CA LEU A 58 -10.77 -2.51 5.39
C LEU A 58 -10.28 -3.90 5.74
N GLY A 59 -11.15 -4.90 5.59
CA GLY A 59 -10.77 -6.29 5.82
C GLY A 59 -9.65 -6.74 4.90
N MET A 60 -9.68 -6.29 3.65
CA MET A 60 -8.63 -6.62 2.69
C MET A 60 -7.28 -6.01 3.09
N LEU A 61 -7.26 -4.78 3.60
CA LEU A 61 -5.99 -4.19 4.08
C LEU A 61 -5.40 -4.98 5.23
N ILE A 62 -6.23 -5.44 6.16
CA ILE A 62 -5.77 -6.27 7.27
C ILE A 62 -5.21 -7.61 6.74
N TYR A 63 -5.89 -8.22 5.79
CA TYR A 63 -5.43 -9.44 5.14
C TYR A 63 -4.08 -9.23 4.46
N LEU A 64 -3.93 -8.14 3.70
CA LEU A 64 -2.70 -7.84 2.96
C LEU A 64 -1.53 -7.55 3.89
N GLN A 65 -1.78 -6.91 5.02
CA GLN A 65 -0.75 -6.68 6.04
C GLN A 65 -0.18 -8.02 6.54
N ARG A 66 -1.07 -8.97 6.80
CA ARG A 66 -0.68 -10.31 7.24
C ARG A 66 0.02 -11.09 6.13
N TRP A 67 -0.50 -11.01 4.91
CA TRP A 67 0.10 -11.64 3.74
C TRP A 67 1.54 -11.14 3.53
N ALA A 68 1.74 -9.84 3.57
CA ALA A 68 3.07 -9.23 3.39
C ALA A 68 4.04 -9.71 4.47
N ARG A 69 3.60 -9.71 5.73
CA ARG A 69 4.42 -10.19 6.84
C ARG A 69 4.84 -11.65 6.62
N ASN A 70 3.94 -12.49 6.15
CA ASN A 70 4.22 -13.90 5.91
C ASN A 70 5.17 -14.11 4.73
N HIS A 71 5.30 -13.14 3.85
CA HIS A 71 6.19 -13.20 2.69
C HIS A 71 7.45 -12.37 2.84
N GLY A 72 7.70 -11.83 4.03
CA GLY A 72 8.88 -11.00 4.28
C GLY A 72 8.86 -9.66 3.54
N ILE A 73 7.68 -9.17 3.19
CA ILE A 73 7.48 -7.92 2.46
C ILE A 73 7.02 -6.85 3.44
N ARG A 74 7.58 -5.65 3.33
CA ARG A 74 7.13 -4.49 4.10
C ARG A 74 6.02 -3.80 3.33
N LEU A 75 4.83 -3.80 3.89
CA LEU A 75 3.68 -3.10 3.31
C LEU A 75 3.48 -1.77 4.03
N LYS A 76 3.51 -0.70 3.26
CA LYS A 76 3.37 0.67 3.79
C LYS A 76 2.16 1.35 3.14
N LEU A 77 1.46 2.16 3.92
CA LEU A 77 0.30 2.93 3.44
C LEU A 77 0.71 4.40 3.42
N PHE A 78 0.88 4.98 2.24
CA PHE A 78 1.35 6.36 2.12
C PHE A 78 0.19 7.32 1.93
N ASN A 79 0.20 8.36 2.74
CA ASN A 79 -0.68 9.53 2.65
C ASN A 79 -2.18 9.23 2.60
N PRO A 80 -2.69 8.37 3.50
CA PRO A 80 -4.14 8.20 3.58
C PRO A 80 -4.79 9.52 4.03
N SER A 81 -5.97 9.82 3.49
CA SER A 81 -6.72 10.99 3.91
C SER A 81 -7.13 10.86 5.37
N LYS A 82 -7.57 11.96 5.97
CA LYS A 82 -8.01 11.94 7.36
C LYS A 82 -9.16 10.95 7.58
N SER A 83 -10.13 10.92 6.66
CA SER A 83 -11.27 9.99 6.76
C SER A 83 -10.83 8.53 6.63
N VAL A 84 -9.89 8.23 5.75
CA VAL A 84 -9.34 6.89 5.62
C VAL A 84 -8.58 6.49 6.88
N ARG A 85 -7.76 7.39 7.43
CA ARG A 85 -7.05 7.15 8.70
C ARG A 85 -8.00 6.82 9.84
N GLU A 86 -9.09 7.56 9.95
CA GLU A 86 -10.07 7.32 11.00
C GLU A 86 -10.72 5.95 10.87
N ARG A 87 -11.00 5.51 9.65
CA ARG A 87 -11.52 4.17 9.40
C ARG A 87 -10.52 3.09 9.80
N LEU A 88 -9.24 3.29 9.47
CA LEU A 88 -8.18 2.35 9.85
C LEU A 88 -8.07 2.23 11.37
N LYS A 89 -8.19 3.34 12.09
CA LYS A 89 -8.17 3.34 13.56
C LYS A 89 -9.31 2.53 14.17
N MET A 90 -10.46 2.50 13.50
CA MET A 90 -11.65 1.84 14.03
C MET A 90 -11.58 0.32 13.95
N VAL A 91 -10.83 -0.22 13.00
CA VAL A 91 -10.78 -1.67 12.77
C VAL A 91 -9.54 -2.33 13.36
N SER A 92 -8.52 -1.54 13.68
CA SER A 92 -7.27 -2.06 14.24
C SER A 92 -6.53 -0.92 14.93
N SER A 93 -5.56 -1.27 15.77
CA SER A 93 -4.65 -0.24 16.27
C SER A 93 -3.85 0.28 15.09
N LEU A 94 -3.54 1.58 15.08
CA LEU A 94 -2.73 2.17 14.01
C LEU A 94 -1.34 1.57 13.92
N SER A 95 -0.84 1.03 15.04
CA SER A 95 0.45 0.34 15.05
C SER A 95 0.47 -0.89 14.15
N ALA A 96 -0.70 -1.39 13.74
CA ALA A 96 -0.77 -2.51 12.80
C ALA A 96 -0.43 -2.10 11.38
N PHE A 97 -0.49 -0.80 11.06
CA PHE A 97 -0.20 -0.28 9.74
C PHE A 97 1.03 0.63 9.78
N ASP A 98 1.91 0.46 8.80
CA ASP A 98 3.08 1.31 8.62
C ASP A 98 2.69 2.47 7.72
N ILE A 99 2.59 3.67 8.30
CA ILE A 99 2.20 4.88 7.58
C ILE A 99 3.40 5.84 7.59
N PRO A 100 4.25 5.82 6.56
CA PRO A 100 5.44 6.64 6.53
C PRO A 100 5.13 8.12 6.37
N THR A 101 6.00 8.97 6.90
CA THR A 101 5.97 10.40 6.64
C THR A 101 6.45 10.68 5.22
N LEU A 102 6.28 11.91 4.75
CA LEU A 102 6.80 12.31 3.45
C LEU A 102 8.33 12.15 3.40
N ASP A 103 9.03 12.56 4.47
CA ASP A 103 10.49 12.43 4.53
C ASP A 103 10.92 10.97 4.45
N GLU A 104 10.23 10.09 5.17
CA GLU A 104 10.50 8.65 5.13
C GLU A 104 10.25 8.08 3.72
N MET A 105 9.17 8.53 3.08
CA MET A 105 8.86 8.10 1.71
C MET A 105 9.91 8.57 0.73
N MET A 106 10.37 9.81 0.84
CA MET A 106 11.43 10.35 -0.02
C MET A 106 12.74 9.59 0.16
N ALA A 107 13.09 9.24 1.40
CA ALA A 107 14.28 8.45 1.69
C ALA A 107 14.18 7.05 1.08
N LEU A 108 13.00 6.44 1.14
CA LEU A 108 12.74 5.13 0.55
C LEU A 108 12.93 5.15 -0.96
N LEU A 109 12.38 6.17 -1.63
CA LEU A 109 12.53 6.34 -3.08
C LEU A 109 13.99 6.54 -3.48
N ALA A 110 14.71 7.39 -2.75
CA ALA A 110 16.13 7.66 -3.03
C ALA A 110 16.97 6.39 -2.88
N SER A 111 16.72 5.60 -1.85
CA SER A 111 17.43 4.35 -1.62
C SER A 111 17.14 3.32 -2.72
N ALA A 112 15.89 3.18 -3.12
CA ALA A 112 15.48 2.25 -4.17
C ALA A 112 16.11 2.63 -5.50
N ASP A 113 16.08 3.92 -5.86
CA ASP A 113 16.65 4.43 -7.10
C ASP A 113 18.18 4.22 -7.14
N SER A 114 18.88 4.51 -6.05
CA SER A 114 20.33 4.30 -5.95
C SER A 114 20.71 2.83 -6.13
N ARG A 115 19.96 1.93 -5.49
CA ARG A 115 20.20 0.49 -5.64
C ARG A 115 19.97 0.03 -7.08
N TYR A 116 18.92 0.52 -7.69
CA TYR A 116 18.59 0.18 -9.08
C TYR A 116 19.69 0.66 -10.03
N ALA A 117 20.15 1.88 -9.86
CA ALA A 117 21.23 2.45 -10.67
C ALA A 117 22.54 1.66 -10.52
N LEU A 118 22.85 1.19 -9.32
CA LEU A 118 24.07 0.40 -9.07
C LEU A 118 23.95 -1.01 -9.65
N ALA A 119 22.75 -1.56 -9.70
CA ALA A 119 22.50 -2.91 -10.24
C ALA A 119 22.49 -2.90 -11.79
N ALA A 120 22.17 -1.78 -12.37
CA ALA A 120 22.13 -1.65 -13.83
C ALA A 120 23.51 -1.47 -14.43
#